data_1b9f8fe08b1348f3e127b61e77f29418
#
_entry.id   1b9f8fe08b1348f3e127b61e77f29418
#
_cell.length_a   1.000
_cell.length_b   1.000
_cell.length_c   1.000
_cell.angle_alpha   90.00
_cell.angle_beta   90.00
_cell.angle_gamma   90.00
#
_symmetry.space_group_name_H-M   'P 1'
#
loop_
_entity.id
_entity.type
_entity.pdbx_description
1 polymer ?
#
loop_
_entity_poly.entity_id
_entity_poly.type
_entity_poly.pdbx_seq_one_letter_code
_entity_poly.pdbx_strand_id
1 'polypeptide(L)'
;LDIPEDGIYSFYTYTDDGSVVKVDGETVVDNDGAHSRIERSGQAALRKGLHRLEIRYFDSNGGILEAGLIDSAGVRRPFAAGMLKHRRDA
;
A
#
# COMPACT_ATOMS: atom_id res chain seq x y z
N LEU A 1 10.80 4.23 -1.94
CA LEU A 1 9.81 5.30 -2.08
C LEU A 1 10.47 6.66 -1.88
N ASP A 2 10.40 7.48 -2.88
CA ASP A 2 11.01 8.82 -2.85
C ASP A 2 9.91 9.86 -2.58
N ILE A 3 10.05 10.56 -1.45
CA ILE A 3 9.11 11.60 -1.02
C ILE A 3 9.68 12.95 -1.41
N PRO A 4 8.98 13.72 -2.26
CA PRO A 4 9.52 14.98 -2.79
C PRO A 4 9.55 16.14 -1.78
N GLU A 5 8.66 16.12 -0.81
CA GLU A 5 8.54 17.19 0.20
C GLU A 5 8.01 16.63 1.51
N ASP A 6 8.35 17.28 2.61
CA ASP A 6 7.75 16.94 3.91
C ASP A 6 6.24 17.11 3.84
N GLY A 7 5.50 16.18 4.39
CA GLY A 7 4.05 16.27 4.41
C GLY A 7 3.35 15.02 4.86
N ILE A 8 2.03 15.06 4.81
CA ILE A 8 1.18 13.92 5.10
C ILE A 8 0.76 13.30 3.79
N TYR A 9 1.03 12.01 3.65
CA TYR A 9 0.74 11.24 2.44
C TYR A 9 -0.29 10.18 2.73
N SER A 10 -1.26 10.05 1.84
CA SER A 10 -2.26 8.98 1.92
C SER A 10 -1.84 7.82 1.04
N PHE A 11 -2.02 6.62 1.56
CA PHE A 11 -1.74 5.37 0.86
C PHE A 11 -3.03 4.57 0.77
N TYR A 12 -3.16 3.74 -0.24
CA TYR A 12 -4.31 2.87 -0.36
C TYR A 12 -3.93 1.49 -0.85
N THR A 13 -4.77 0.52 -0.51
CA THR A 13 -4.77 -0.79 -1.17
C THR A 13 -6.19 -1.14 -1.56
N TYR A 14 -6.32 -1.79 -2.72
CA TYR A 14 -7.56 -2.38 -3.17
C TYR A 14 -7.25 -3.82 -3.52
N THR A 15 -7.68 -4.74 -2.68
CA THR A 15 -7.27 -6.14 -2.80
C THR A 15 -8.44 -7.08 -2.56
N ASP A 16 -8.36 -8.20 -3.24
CA ASP A 16 -9.12 -9.40 -2.93
C ASP A 16 -8.21 -10.28 -2.10
N ASP A 17 -8.67 -10.66 -0.92
CA ASP A 17 -7.95 -11.10 0.24
C ASP A 17 -7.10 -9.96 0.85
N GLY A 18 -6.14 -10.28 1.68
CA GLY A 18 -5.50 -9.31 2.54
C GLY A 18 -4.30 -8.60 1.96
N SER A 19 -4.06 -7.42 2.46
CA SER A 19 -2.85 -6.66 2.14
C SER A 19 -2.47 -5.72 3.29
N VAL A 20 -1.17 -5.40 3.36
CA VAL A 20 -0.63 -4.48 4.33
C VAL A 20 0.42 -3.62 3.65
N VAL A 21 0.38 -2.32 3.90
CA VAL A 21 1.41 -1.39 3.47
C VAL A 21 2.17 -0.90 4.69
N LYS A 22 3.49 -1.05 4.64
CA LYS A 22 4.39 -0.53 5.67
C LYS A 22 5.35 0.48 5.07
N VAL A 23 5.56 1.55 5.79
CA VAL A 23 6.56 2.56 5.46
C VAL A 23 7.51 2.70 6.64
N ASP A 24 8.79 2.53 6.40
CA ASP A 24 9.83 2.54 7.43
C ASP A 24 9.55 1.57 8.60
N GLY A 25 8.94 0.45 8.29
CA GLY A 25 8.60 -0.58 9.27
C GLY A 25 7.29 -0.37 10.01
N GLU A 26 6.61 0.74 9.77
CA GLU A 26 5.32 1.03 10.41
C GLU A 26 4.15 0.73 9.45
N THR A 27 3.12 0.08 9.99
CA THR A 27 1.92 -0.21 9.20
C THR A 27 1.13 1.06 8.96
N VAL A 28 0.98 1.42 7.69
CA VAL A 28 0.20 2.58 7.26
C VAL A 28 -1.18 2.18 6.78
N VAL A 29 -1.27 1.08 6.04
CA VAL A 29 -2.55 0.53 5.59
C VAL A 29 -2.64 -0.91 6.07
N ASP A 30 -3.70 -1.21 6.79
CA ASP A 30 -4.00 -2.57 7.23
C ASP A 30 -5.30 -3.02 6.58
N ASN A 31 -5.17 -3.81 5.53
CA ASN A 31 -6.28 -4.42 4.80
C ASN A 31 -6.15 -5.94 4.87
N ASP A 32 -5.75 -6.42 6.05
CA ASP A 32 -5.49 -7.83 6.28
C ASP A 32 -6.78 -8.62 6.48
N GLY A 33 -6.69 -9.91 6.23
CA GLY A 33 -7.80 -10.84 6.40
C GLY A 33 -8.30 -11.42 5.08
N ALA A 34 -9.09 -12.46 5.20
CA ALA A 34 -9.75 -13.09 4.04
C ALA A 34 -11.04 -12.31 3.74
N HIS A 35 -11.08 -11.66 2.59
CA HIS A 35 -12.23 -10.87 2.18
C HIS A 35 -12.27 -10.72 0.66
N SER A 36 -13.42 -10.33 0.15
CA SER A 36 -13.54 -9.92 -1.24
C SER A 36 -12.92 -8.53 -1.43
N ARG A 37 -13.02 -7.98 -2.62
CA ARG A 37 -12.40 -6.70 -2.98
C ARG A 37 -12.80 -5.59 -2.04
N ILE A 38 -11.84 -5.12 -1.26
CA ILE A 38 -12.03 -4.03 -0.32
C ILE A 38 -10.88 -3.04 -0.50
N GLU A 39 -11.23 -1.76 -0.55
CA GLU A 39 -10.25 -0.70 -0.51
C GLU A 39 -10.10 -0.20 0.92
N ARG A 40 -8.84 -0.05 1.34
CA ARG A 40 -8.48 0.58 2.61
C ARG A 40 -7.44 1.64 2.34
N SER A 41 -7.43 2.66 3.18
CA SER A 41 -6.45 3.71 3.10
C SER A 41 -5.92 4.08 4.47
N GLY A 42 -4.77 4.74 4.48
CA GLY A 42 -4.14 5.23 5.68
C GLY A 42 -3.22 6.39 5.35
N GLN A 43 -2.79 7.12 6.38
CA GLN A 43 -1.94 8.28 6.22
C GLN A 43 -0.67 8.13 7.03
N ALA A 44 0.41 8.73 6.51
CA ALA A 44 1.68 8.81 7.20
C ALA A 44 2.30 10.19 6.99
N ALA A 45 2.87 10.75 8.05
CA ALA A 45 3.68 11.94 7.96
C ALA A 45 5.10 11.55 7.57
N LEU A 46 5.57 12.01 6.43
CA LEU A 46 6.86 11.62 5.88
C LEU A 46 7.70 12.85 5.56
N ARG A 47 8.99 12.74 5.82
CA ARG A 47 9.96 13.74 5.43
C ARG A 47 10.42 13.51 3.99
N LYS A 48 10.83 14.59 3.35
CA LYS A 48 11.50 14.51 2.06
C LYS A 48 12.64 13.50 2.10
N GLY A 49 12.74 12.67 1.09
CA GLY A 49 13.82 11.71 0.94
C GLY A 49 13.32 10.30 0.68
N LEU A 50 14.23 9.35 0.80
CA LEU A 50 13.95 7.95 0.53
C LEU A 50 13.38 7.26 1.78
N HIS A 51 12.32 6.52 1.58
CA HIS A 51 11.67 5.73 2.62
C HIS A 51 11.57 4.27 2.17
N ARG A 52 11.66 3.39 3.13
CA ARG A 52 11.47 1.97 2.88
C ARG A 52 9.98 1.67 2.75
N LEU A 53 9.61 1.17 1.58
CA LEU A 53 8.24 0.76 1.30
C LEU A 53 8.16 -0.76 1.28
N GLU A 54 7.21 -1.31 2.02
CA GLU A 54 6.92 -2.73 2.00
C GLU A 54 5.42 -2.93 1.80
N ILE A 55 5.06 -3.72 0.81
CA ILE A 55 3.69 -4.09 0.54
C ILE A 55 3.60 -5.60 0.62
N ARG A 56 2.81 -6.09 1.56
CA ARG A 56 2.53 -7.51 1.71
C ARG A 56 1.14 -7.80 1.18
N TYR A 57 1.06 -8.80 0.38
CA TYR A 57 -0.16 -9.18 -0.29
C TYR A 57 -0.44 -10.66 -0.04
N PHE A 58 -1.63 -10.93 0.42
CA PHE A 58 -2.10 -12.27 0.68
C PHE A 58 -3.22 -12.61 -0.30
N ASP A 59 -3.10 -13.75 -0.95
CA ASP A 59 -4.01 -14.17 -2.00
C ASP A 59 -4.21 -15.69 -1.91
N SER A 60 -5.46 -16.12 -1.73
CA SER A 60 -5.80 -17.52 -1.69
C SER A 60 -6.30 -18.06 -3.04
N ASN A 61 -6.76 -17.21 -3.95
CA ASN A 61 -7.39 -17.60 -5.20
C ASN A 61 -7.06 -16.69 -6.39
N GLY A 62 -5.86 -16.12 -6.42
CA GLY A 62 -5.46 -15.29 -7.54
C GLY A 62 -6.22 -13.97 -7.64
N GLY A 63 -6.43 -13.32 -6.52
CA GLY A 63 -7.16 -12.07 -6.46
C GLY A 63 -6.44 -10.86 -7.05
N ILE A 64 -7.04 -9.70 -6.89
CA ILE A 64 -6.57 -8.44 -7.45
C ILE A 64 -5.76 -7.68 -6.40
N LEU A 65 -4.64 -7.10 -6.83
CA LEU A 65 -3.86 -6.18 -6.01
C LEU A 65 -3.67 -4.86 -6.74
N GLU A 66 -4.10 -3.79 -6.11
CA GLU A 66 -3.68 -2.44 -6.46
C GLU A 66 -3.29 -1.72 -5.18
N ALA A 67 -2.14 -1.07 -5.19
CA ALA A 67 -1.67 -0.27 -4.07
C ALA A 67 -0.98 0.98 -4.59
N GLY A 68 -1.07 2.08 -3.87
CA GLY A 68 -0.46 3.32 -4.32
C GLY A 68 -0.62 4.46 -3.35
N LEU A 69 -0.31 5.66 -3.85
CA LEU A 69 -0.47 6.93 -3.18
C LEU A 69 -1.71 7.63 -3.71
N ILE A 70 -2.32 8.42 -2.81
CA ILE A 70 -3.34 9.39 -3.21
C ILE A 70 -2.68 10.76 -3.07
N ASP A 71 -2.57 11.50 -4.17
CA ASP A 71 -1.93 12.80 -4.14
C ASP A 71 -2.83 13.89 -3.56
N SER A 72 -2.31 15.12 -3.44
CA SER A 72 -3.05 16.23 -2.86
C SER A 72 -4.30 16.63 -3.64
N ALA A 73 -4.38 16.25 -4.90
CA ALA A 73 -5.56 16.46 -5.73
C ALA A 73 -6.58 15.33 -5.62
N GLY A 74 -6.29 14.30 -4.81
CA GLY A 74 -7.15 13.14 -4.65
C GLY A 74 -7.01 12.11 -5.76
N VAL A 75 -5.99 12.22 -6.59
CA VAL A 75 -5.76 11.30 -7.69
C VAL A 75 -4.94 10.10 -7.21
N ARG A 76 -5.39 8.91 -7.54
CA ARG A 76 -4.68 7.68 -7.22
C ARG A 76 -3.49 7.50 -8.14
N ARG A 77 -2.36 7.17 -7.55
CA ARG A 77 -1.12 6.89 -8.27
C ARG A 77 -0.61 5.51 -7.88
N PRO A 78 -0.97 4.49 -8.65
CA PRO A 78 -0.56 3.12 -8.34
C PRO A 78 0.95 2.96 -8.36
N PHE A 79 1.46 2.12 -7.47
CA PHE A 79 2.86 1.73 -7.50
C PHE A 79 3.14 0.81 -8.67
N ALA A 80 4.36 0.88 -9.19
CA ALA A 80 4.80 -0.03 -10.24
C ALA A 80 4.82 -1.48 -9.74
N ALA A 81 4.53 -2.41 -10.62
CA ALA A 81 4.45 -3.83 -10.27
C ALA A 81 5.73 -4.36 -9.61
N GLY A 82 6.90 -3.86 -10.01
CA GLY A 82 8.17 -4.26 -9.40
C GLY A 82 8.36 -3.82 -7.96
N MET A 83 7.54 -2.91 -7.45
CA MET A 83 7.56 -2.47 -6.05
C MET A 83 6.68 -3.36 -5.17
N LEU A 84 5.87 -4.21 -5.75
CA LEU A 84 4.92 -5.04 -5.03
C LEU A 84 5.56 -6.38 -4.70
N LYS A 85 5.43 -6.80 -3.45
CA LYS A 85 5.88 -8.12 -3.01
C LYS A 85 4.68 -9.00 -2.76
N HIS A 86 4.60 -10.06 -3.50
CA HIS A 86 3.55 -11.05 -3.34
C HIS A 86 3.98 -12.10 -2.32
N ARG A 87 3.16 -12.30 -1.31
CA ARG A 87 3.36 -13.36 -0.33
C ARG A 87 2.17 -14.29 -0.38
N ARG A 88 2.43 -15.52 -0.72
CA ARG A 88 1.41 -16.56 -0.69
C ARG A 88 1.54 -17.31 0.62
N ASP A 89 0.51 -17.24 1.44
CA ASP A 89 0.41 -18.09 2.61
C ASP A 89 -0.28 -19.39 2.21
N ALA A 90 0.47 -20.42 2.40
CA ALA A 90 -0.07 -21.75 2.14
C ALA A 90 -1.00 -22.19 3.26
#